data_5875a9d267d11f155db528819a918351
#
_entry.id   5875a9d267d11f155db528819a918351
#
_cell.length_a   1.000
_cell.length_b   1.000
_cell.length_c   1.000
_cell.angle_alpha   90.00
_cell.angle_beta   90.00
_cell.angle_gamma   90.00
#
_symmetry.space_group_name_H-M   'P 1'
#
loop_
_entity.id
_entity.type
_entity.pdbx_description
1 polymer ?
#
loop_
_entity_poly.entity_id
_entity_poly.type
_entity_poly.pdbx_seq_one_letter_code
_entity_poly.pdbx_strand_id
1 'polypeptide(L)'
;MTLQEAKDFLNRGYRSKERIKVKEERIDEWIRRAESITAEIKPVAAFSSTPSKKVEDAACAIVDLQSEIRAEIYELAAIELEISRAINQAVTDPTLNALLEMRYLKYLKWEEIAVRLDITFRWTMTLHKKALTIFTESALIHA
;
A
#
# COMPACT_ATOMS: atom_id res chain seq x y z
N MET A 1 13.93 -18.10 11.37
CA MET A 1 13.69 -16.88 10.59
C MET A 1 14.85 -15.91 10.80
N THR A 2 15.38 -15.39 9.72
CA THR A 2 16.41 -14.33 9.76
C THR A 2 15.78 -12.96 9.88
N LEU A 3 16.60 -11.94 10.21
CA LEU A 3 16.13 -10.55 10.23
C LEU A 3 15.59 -10.12 8.87
N GLN A 4 16.25 -10.55 7.78
CA GLN A 4 15.81 -10.22 6.43
C GLN A 4 14.48 -10.88 6.09
N GLU A 5 14.30 -12.14 6.48
CA GLU A 5 13.02 -12.84 6.29
C GLU A 5 11.89 -12.17 7.07
N ALA A 6 12.19 -11.69 8.28
CA ALA A 6 11.22 -10.93 9.07
C ALA A 6 10.80 -9.64 8.38
N LYS A 7 11.78 -8.89 7.87
CA LYS A 7 11.50 -7.66 7.10
C LYS A 7 10.67 -7.97 5.85
N ASP A 8 11.01 -9.02 5.12
CA ASP A 8 10.29 -9.39 3.91
C ASP A 8 8.84 -9.78 4.21
N PHE A 9 8.63 -10.53 5.29
CA PHE A 9 7.28 -10.87 5.75
C PHE A 9 6.47 -9.62 6.09
N LEU A 10 7.05 -8.71 6.89
CA LEU A 10 6.38 -7.50 7.34
C LEU A 10 6.15 -6.50 6.20
N ASN A 11 7.02 -6.47 5.18
CA ASN A 11 6.90 -5.57 4.04
C ASN A 11 5.90 -6.04 2.97
N ARG A 12 5.26 -7.17 3.13
CA ARG A 12 4.34 -7.70 2.12
C ARG A 12 3.20 -6.74 1.81
N GLY A 13 2.68 -6.06 2.83
CA GLY A 13 1.62 -5.07 2.65
C GLY A 13 2.06 -3.86 1.85
N TYR A 14 3.29 -3.41 2.05
CA TYR A 14 3.83 -2.27 1.33
C TYR A 14 3.82 -2.48 -0.19
N ARG A 15 4.23 -3.66 -0.64
CA ARG A 15 4.25 -4.00 -2.08
C ARG A 15 2.85 -3.96 -2.69
N SER A 16 1.88 -4.50 -1.97
CA SER A 16 0.48 -4.50 -2.40
C SER A 16 -0.06 -3.07 -2.46
N LYS A 17 0.23 -2.26 -1.46
CA LYS A 17 -0.16 -0.85 -1.41
C LYS A 17 0.44 -0.06 -2.59
N GLU A 18 1.70 -0.31 -2.93
CA GLU A 18 2.35 0.35 -4.06
C GLU A 18 1.70 -0.03 -5.41
N ARG A 19 1.32 -1.30 -5.57
CA ARG A 19 0.60 -1.73 -6.79
C ARG A 19 -0.75 -1.01 -6.91
N ILE A 20 -1.48 -0.87 -5.80
CA ILE A 20 -2.73 -0.14 -5.78
C ILE A 20 -2.51 1.33 -6.19
N LYS A 21 -1.49 1.96 -5.61
CA LYS A 21 -1.15 3.36 -5.91
C LYS A 21 -0.83 3.56 -7.39
N VAL A 22 -0.04 2.68 -7.99
CA VAL A 22 0.30 2.75 -9.42
C VAL A 22 -0.97 2.63 -10.27
N LYS A 23 -1.87 1.73 -9.93
CA LYS A 23 -3.14 1.55 -10.65
C LYS A 23 -4.05 2.77 -10.52
N GLU A 24 -4.09 3.39 -9.34
CA GLU A 24 -4.82 4.64 -9.12
C GLU A 24 -4.25 5.77 -9.99
N GLU A 25 -2.93 5.88 -10.07
CA GLU A 25 -2.26 6.85 -10.94
C GLU A 25 -2.60 6.60 -12.41
N ARG A 26 -2.67 5.35 -12.82
CA ARG A 26 -3.05 4.98 -14.19
C ARG A 26 -4.50 5.34 -14.49
N ILE A 27 -5.40 5.20 -13.53
CA ILE A 27 -6.79 5.67 -13.68
C ILE A 27 -6.81 7.19 -13.91
N ASP A 28 -6.07 7.94 -13.09
CA ASP A 28 -5.98 9.39 -13.24
C ASP A 28 -5.46 9.79 -14.61
N GLU A 29 -4.47 9.07 -15.14
CA GLU A 29 -3.96 9.29 -16.49
C GLU A 29 -5.03 9.06 -17.56
N TRP A 30 -5.82 7.98 -17.44
CA TRP A 30 -6.92 7.70 -18.37
C TRP A 30 -8.01 8.75 -18.29
N ILE A 31 -8.33 9.24 -17.11
CA ILE A 31 -9.30 10.31 -16.90
C ILE A 31 -8.83 11.57 -17.64
N ARG A 32 -7.57 11.96 -17.48
CA ARG A 32 -6.99 13.11 -18.17
C ARG A 32 -7.02 12.95 -19.68
N ARG A 33 -6.71 11.76 -20.18
CA ARG A 33 -6.79 11.44 -21.61
C ARG A 33 -8.23 11.57 -22.13
N ALA A 34 -9.18 11.05 -21.37
CA ALA A 34 -10.60 11.12 -21.74
C ALA A 34 -11.09 12.58 -21.78
N GLU A 35 -10.69 13.39 -20.80
CA GLU A 35 -11.01 14.82 -20.75
C GLU A 35 -10.40 15.57 -21.94
N SER A 36 -9.16 15.25 -22.29
CA SER A 36 -8.48 15.84 -23.43
C SER A 36 -9.19 15.49 -24.74
N ILE A 37 -9.60 14.24 -24.91
CA ILE A 37 -10.35 13.77 -26.09
C ILE A 37 -11.69 14.50 -26.18
N THR A 38 -12.38 14.66 -25.05
CA THR A 38 -13.67 15.35 -24.97
C THR A 38 -13.51 16.83 -25.31
N ALA A 39 -12.43 17.47 -24.86
CA ALA A 39 -12.14 18.85 -25.17
C ALA A 39 -11.84 19.10 -26.68
N GLU A 40 -11.29 18.10 -27.34
CA GLU A 40 -11.00 18.16 -28.80
C GLU A 40 -12.25 17.92 -29.64
N ILE A 41 -13.32 17.35 -29.09
CA ILE A 41 -14.57 17.12 -29.79
C ILE A 41 -15.31 18.46 -29.91
N LYS A 42 -15.35 18.98 -31.12
CA LYS A 42 -16.04 20.26 -31.43
C LYS A 42 -17.56 20.08 -31.36
N PRO A 43 -18.33 21.18 -31.15
CA PRO A 43 -19.78 21.11 -31.01
C PRO A 43 -20.53 20.39 -32.14
N VAL A 44 -19.95 20.38 -33.36
CA VAL A 44 -20.55 19.66 -34.50
C VAL A 44 -20.59 18.15 -34.26
N ALA A 45 -19.67 17.63 -33.49
CA ALA A 45 -19.64 16.21 -33.11
C ALA A 45 -20.73 15.88 -32.08
N ALA A 46 -21.37 16.88 -31.47
CA ALA A 46 -22.44 16.65 -30.47
C ALA A 46 -23.70 16.03 -31.08
N PHE A 47 -23.84 16.00 -32.40
CA PHE A 47 -24.94 15.34 -33.09
C PHE A 47 -24.70 13.81 -33.22
N SER A 48 -23.50 13.34 -32.93
CA SER A 48 -23.22 11.91 -32.90
C SER A 48 -23.56 11.37 -31.51
N SER A 49 -24.52 10.47 -31.42
CA SER A 49 -24.90 9.81 -30.16
C SER A 49 -23.93 8.70 -29.76
N THR A 50 -22.94 8.39 -30.61
CA THR A 50 -21.98 7.34 -30.39
C THR A 50 -20.69 7.92 -29.82
N PRO A 51 -20.24 7.50 -28.61
CA PRO A 51 -18.96 7.91 -28.08
C PRO A 51 -17.84 7.51 -29.05
N SER A 52 -16.78 8.31 -29.15
CA SER A 52 -15.64 7.91 -29.94
C SER A 52 -15.03 6.64 -29.37
N LYS A 53 -14.42 5.81 -30.21
CA LYS A 53 -13.76 4.59 -29.79
C LYS A 53 -12.71 4.87 -28.69
N LYS A 54 -12.02 6.01 -28.78
CA LYS A 54 -11.02 6.41 -27.78
C LYS A 54 -11.63 6.65 -26.41
N VAL A 55 -12.85 7.22 -26.34
CA VAL A 55 -13.57 7.42 -25.08
C VAL A 55 -14.03 6.09 -24.52
N GLU A 56 -14.53 5.19 -25.38
CA GLU A 56 -14.90 3.83 -24.96
C GLU A 56 -13.70 3.05 -24.42
N ASP A 57 -12.56 3.13 -25.10
CA ASP A 57 -11.32 2.48 -24.68
C ASP A 57 -10.88 3.01 -23.31
N ALA A 58 -10.97 4.32 -23.11
CA ALA A 58 -10.65 4.94 -21.82
C ALA A 58 -11.58 4.44 -20.70
N ALA A 59 -12.89 4.41 -20.99
CA ALA A 59 -13.87 3.92 -20.00
C ALA A 59 -13.62 2.45 -19.63
N CYS A 60 -13.34 1.60 -20.63
CA CYS A 60 -13.03 0.19 -20.38
C CYS A 60 -11.75 0.03 -19.57
N ALA A 61 -10.71 0.80 -19.87
CA ALA A 61 -9.46 0.76 -19.13
C ALA A 61 -9.66 1.15 -17.67
N ILE A 62 -10.46 2.19 -17.40
CA ILE A 62 -10.78 2.63 -16.05
C ILE A 62 -11.53 1.54 -15.29
N VAL A 63 -12.54 0.94 -15.87
CA VAL A 63 -13.33 -0.13 -15.24
C VAL A 63 -12.47 -1.34 -14.91
N ASP A 64 -11.60 -1.75 -15.84
CA ASP A 64 -10.67 -2.86 -15.63
C ASP A 64 -9.71 -2.56 -14.48
N LEU A 65 -9.14 -1.36 -14.43
CA LEU A 65 -8.24 -0.95 -13.36
C LEU A 65 -8.95 -0.89 -12.01
N GLN A 66 -10.19 -0.41 -11.97
CA GLN A 66 -10.99 -0.40 -10.74
C GLN A 66 -11.23 -1.82 -10.22
N SER A 67 -11.48 -2.77 -11.12
CA SER A 67 -11.64 -4.17 -10.76
C SER A 67 -10.35 -4.77 -10.20
N GLU A 68 -9.21 -4.47 -10.83
CA GLU A 68 -7.90 -4.91 -10.36
C GLU A 68 -7.57 -4.32 -8.98
N ILE A 69 -7.90 -3.05 -8.77
CA ILE A 69 -7.70 -2.38 -7.46
C ILE A 69 -8.54 -3.06 -6.37
N ARG A 70 -9.80 -3.38 -6.66
CA ARG A 70 -10.65 -4.08 -5.67
C ARG A 70 -10.04 -5.42 -5.27
N ALA A 71 -9.53 -6.18 -6.23
CA ALA A 71 -8.87 -7.46 -5.95
C ALA A 71 -7.61 -7.27 -5.09
N GLU A 72 -6.80 -6.26 -5.40
CA GLU A 72 -5.61 -5.92 -4.62
C GLU A 72 -5.95 -5.47 -3.20
N ILE A 73 -7.05 -4.72 -3.02
CA ILE A 73 -7.49 -4.28 -1.70
C ILE A 73 -7.88 -5.49 -0.83
N TYR A 74 -8.60 -6.47 -1.39
CA TYR A 74 -8.95 -7.69 -0.66
C TYR A 74 -7.69 -8.46 -0.24
N GLU A 75 -6.74 -8.59 -1.15
CA GLU A 75 -5.46 -9.25 -0.88
C GLU A 75 -4.68 -8.51 0.20
N LEU A 76 -4.61 -7.18 0.09
CA LEU A 76 -3.94 -6.33 1.07
C LEU A 76 -4.56 -6.48 2.46
N ALA A 77 -5.89 -6.49 2.56
CA ALA A 77 -6.58 -6.66 3.84
C ALA A 77 -6.21 -7.99 4.51
N ALA A 78 -6.13 -9.07 3.74
CA ALA A 78 -5.74 -10.37 4.26
C ALA A 78 -4.28 -10.37 4.75
N ILE A 79 -3.39 -9.76 3.98
CA ILE A 79 -1.97 -9.62 4.33
C ILE A 79 -1.81 -8.80 5.61
N GLU A 80 -2.49 -7.66 5.70
CA GLU A 80 -2.40 -6.78 6.88
C GLU A 80 -2.93 -7.48 8.13
N LEU A 81 -3.99 -8.26 8.02
CA LEU A 81 -4.53 -9.03 9.13
C LEU A 81 -3.51 -10.07 9.63
N GLU A 82 -2.87 -10.77 8.71
CA GLU A 82 -1.83 -11.75 9.03
C GLU A 82 -0.65 -11.08 9.73
N ILE A 83 -0.17 -9.95 9.19
CA ILE A 83 0.93 -9.18 9.78
C ILE A 83 0.56 -8.68 11.18
N SER A 84 -0.64 -8.10 11.34
CA SER A 84 -1.11 -7.59 12.61
C SER A 84 -1.15 -8.68 13.69
N ARG A 85 -1.67 -9.85 13.34
CA ARG A 85 -1.70 -11.00 14.26
C ARG A 85 -0.30 -11.46 14.66
N ALA A 86 0.60 -11.52 13.68
CA ALA A 86 1.98 -11.93 13.94
C ALA A 86 2.70 -10.94 14.85
N ILE A 87 2.54 -9.65 14.63
CA ILE A 87 3.13 -8.61 15.48
C ILE A 87 2.60 -8.71 16.91
N ASN A 88 1.29 -8.82 17.06
CA ASN A 88 0.65 -8.88 18.40
C ASN A 88 1.04 -10.12 19.17
N GLN A 89 1.26 -11.25 18.50
CA GLN A 89 1.74 -12.47 19.14
C GLN A 89 3.20 -12.36 19.56
N ALA A 90 4.04 -11.78 18.72
CA ALA A 90 5.49 -11.80 18.88
C ALA A 90 6.01 -10.66 19.75
N VAL A 91 5.43 -9.48 19.65
CA VAL A 91 5.97 -8.26 20.24
C VAL A 91 4.95 -7.65 21.20
N THR A 92 5.12 -7.94 22.50
CA THR A 92 4.19 -7.48 23.53
C THR A 92 4.55 -6.12 24.12
N ASP A 93 5.78 -5.65 23.94
CA ASP A 93 6.17 -4.32 24.38
C ASP A 93 5.38 -3.25 23.62
N PRO A 94 4.65 -2.33 24.31
CA PRO A 94 3.78 -1.38 23.62
C PRO A 94 4.50 -0.46 22.65
N THR A 95 5.70 -0.01 22.98
CA THR A 95 6.46 0.91 22.12
C THR A 95 6.96 0.20 20.85
N LEU A 96 7.51 -1.00 21.02
CA LEU A 96 8.01 -1.78 19.89
C LEU A 96 6.86 -2.26 18.99
N ASN A 97 5.74 -2.66 19.59
CA ASN A 97 4.55 -3.03 18.84
C ASN A 97 4.04 -1.86 18.01
N ALA A 98 3.90 -0.68 18.64
CA ALA A 98 3.44 0.52 17.95
C ALA A 98 4.38 0.92 16.82
N LEU A 99 5.68 0.79 17.01
CA LEU A 99 6.68 1.09 15.98
C LEU A 99 6.48 0.18 14.76
N LEU A 100 6.32 -1.11 14.96
CA LEU A 100 6.10 -2.07 13.88
C LEU A 100 4.77 -1.80 13.16
N GLU A 101 3.71 -1.49 13.90
CA GLU A 101 2.42 -1.15 13.28
C GLU A 101 2.52 0.13 12.45
N MET A 102 3.18 1.16 12.96
CA MET A 102 3.35 2.41 12.22
C MET A 102 4.12 2.21 10.93
N ARG A 103 5.16 1.40 10.96
CA ARG A 103 6.00 1.18 9.77
C ARG A 103 5.35 0.24 8.77
N TYR A 104 4.83 -0.89 9.23
CA TYR A 104 4.44 -1.99 8.34
C TYR A 104 2.94 -2.07 8.05
N LEU A 105 2.10 -1.45 8.87
CA LEU A 105 0.65 -1.42 8.65
C LEU A 105 0.13 -0.04 8.27
N LYS A 106 0.74 1.03 8.79
CA LYS A 106 0.40 2.40 8.40
C LYS A 106 1.32 2.96 7.33
N TYR A 107 2.42 2.29 7.03
CA TYR A 107 3.37 2.64 5.98
C TYR A 107 4.02 4.00 6.16
N LEU A 108 4.24 4.40 7.41
CA LEU A 108 4.86 5.68 7.74
C LEU A 108 6.36 5.65 7.46
N LYS A 109 6.89 6.80 7.10
CA LYS A 109 8.33 6.99 6.97
C LYS A 109 8.97 6.99 8.35
N TRP A 110 10.24 6.60 8.41
CA TRP A 110 10.97 6.55 9.68
C TRP A 110 11.02 7.90 10.39
N GLU A 111 11.13 8.99 9.64
CA GLU A 111 11.12 10.34 10.18
C GLU A 111 9.79 10.66 10.88
N GLU A 112 8.67 10.24 10.31
CA GLU A 112 7.35 10.42 10.91
C GLU A 112 7.19 9.60 12.19
N ILE A 113 7.71 8.37 12.19
CA ILE A 113 7.65 7.48 13.35
C ILE A 113 8.45 8.09 14.49
N ALA A 114 9.66 8.60 14.21
CA ALA A 114 10.50 9.26 15.22
C ALA A 114 9.78 10.44 15.88
N VAL A 115 9.11 11.26 15.07
CA VAL A 115 8.33 12.39 15.58
C VAL A 115 7.18 11.91 16.48
N ARG A 116 6.43 10.92 16.06
CA ARG A 116 5.29 10.40 16.83
C ARG A 116 5.70 9.77 18.15
N LEU A 117 6.85 9.12 18.20
CA LEU A 117 7.38 8.52 19.41
C LEU A 117 8.20 9.49 20.25
N ASP A 118 8.42 10.70 19.76
CA ASP A 118 9.21 11.74 20.42
C ASP A 118 10.63 11.24 20.76
N ILE A 119 11.29 10.64 19.78
CA ILE A 119 12.65 10.12 19.90
C ILE A 119 13.45 10.51 18.65
N THR A 120 14.78 10.33 18.73
CA THR A 120 15.65 10.61 17.58
C THR A 120 15.46 9.57 16.49
N PHE A 121 15.78 9.94 15.25
CA PHE A 121 15.81 9.00 14.13
C PHE A 121 16.71 7.80 14.43
N ARG A 122 17.91 8.07 14.96
CA ARG A 122 18.88 7.03 15.29
C ARG A 122 18.34 6.05 16.32
N TRP A 123 17.65 6.55 17.35
CA TRP A 123 17.04 5.70 18.38
C TRP A 123 15.89 4.88 17.80
N THR A 124 15.13 5.47 16.89
CA THR A 124 14.06 4.76 16.17
C THR A 124 14.62 3.55 15.42
N MET A 125 15.74 3.71 14.74
CA MET A 125 16.38 2.61 14.01
C MET A 125 16.89 1.52 14.96
N THR A 126 17.41 1.91 16.13
CA THR A 126 17.83 0.96 17.16
C THR A 126 16.65 0.16 17.68
N LEU A 127 15.52 0.82 17.96
CA LEU A 127 14.30 0.15 18.41
C LEU A 127 13.72 -0.78 17.33
N HIS A 128 13.81 -0.37 16.06
CA HIS A 128 13.38 -1.22 14.95
C HIS A 128 14.15 -2.54 14.91
N LYS A 129 15.46 -2.45 15.03
CA LYS A 129 16.31 -3.66 15.06
C LYS A 129 15.96 -4.55 16.24
N LYS A 130 15.74 -3.95 17.41
CA LYS A 130 15.31 -4.68 18.61
C LYS A 130 13.98 -5.37 18.41
N ALA A 131 13.00 -4.66 17.83
CA ALA A 131 11.69 -5.22 17.56
C ALA A 131 11.77 -6.39 16.57
N LEU A 132 12.57 -6.26 15.51
CA LEU A 132 12.78 -7.36 14.55
C LEU A 132 13.44 -8.57 15.19
N THR A 133 14.41 -8.35 16.07
CA THR A 133 15.07 -9.44 16.79
C THR A 133 14.08 -10.22 17.67
N ILE A 134 13.24 -9.50 18.41
CA ILE A 134 12.17 -10.11 19.22
C ILE A 134 11.19 -10.88 18.34
N PHE A 135 10.80 -10.28 17.21
CA PHE A 135 9.90 -10.90 16.26
C PHE A 135 10.46 -12.23 15.71
N THR A 136 11.73 -12.25 15.32
CA THR A 136 12.37 -13.48 14.81
C THR A 136 12.49 -14.55 15.87
N GLU A 137 12.82 -14.18 17.10
CA GLU A 137 12.93 -15.13 18.23
C GLU A 137 11.58 -15.77 18.55
N SER A 138 10.52 -14.97 18.55
CA SER A 138 9.16 -15.46 18.78
C SER A 138 8.72 -16.42 17.68
N ALA A 139 9.06 -16.14 16.43
CA ALA A 139 8.74 -16.99 15.28
C ALA A 139 9.42 -18.38 15.43
N LEU A 140 10.62 -18.44 15.97
CA LEU A 140 11.31 -19.70 16.23
C LEU A 140 10.62 -20.53 17.31
N ILE A 141 10.04 -19.88 18.31
CA ILE A 141 9.35 -20.56 19.42
C ILE A 141 8.00 -21.12 18.94
N HIS A 142 7.32 -20.43 18.03
CA HIS A 142 5.98 -20.80 17.56
C HIS A 142 5.98 -21.53 16.21
N ALA A 143 7.14 -21.79 15.66
CA ALA A 143 7.26 -22.50 14.38
C ALA A 143 7.01 -24.02 14.52
#